data_6b05a0f28cb60914a68746414d45886d
#
_entry.id   6b05a0f28cb60914a68746414d45886d
#
_cell.length_a   1.000
_cell.length_b   1.000
_cell.length_c   1.000
_cell.angle_alpha   90.00
_cell.angle_beta   90.00
_cell.angle_gamma   90.00
#
_symmetry.space_group_name_H-M   'P 1'
#
loop_
_entity.id
_entity.type
_entity.pdbx_description
1 polymer ?
#
loop_
_entity_poly.entity_id
_entity_poly.type
_entity_poly.pdbx_seq_one_letter_code
_entity_poly.pdbx_strand_id
1 'polypeptide(L)'
;MHTLHRKGGWLWDGTYFKNHPEWYGVALKQDKETGEWVPGDRDHSILCPTHPEMRQQLVKEVDEWLAANYPIRKSVSLSPEDTWQYCHCERCIQLVDSDDARTASVLYIDLLNYVAKALHAKYPKAHFNLLSYGAAFTAPQDVTRFRMAPGTGVAFAHHWRNHGIPIDGNERFLPRFLAWRELCDRFLFWDYYNNFHCTENPFPNTDIFGPAFKFYRDNKFDGGFCQMPFARLSPLSDLNYWVKNRLMWNPDADAPALIDHYIKGAYGPAAPHVRRYLDIILHAKRRQRWVWIGDYVDDTSNFLSDMDAINCMRAMEAARRSVLSYQRTEEA
;
A
#
# COMPACT_ATOMS: atom_id res chain seq x y z
N MET A 1 -4.78 -2.33 8.23
CA MET A 1 -3.66 -3.29 8.20
C MET A 1 -2.50 -2.92 9.11
N HIS A 2 -2.42 -1.70 9.63
CA HIS A 2 -1.60 -1.36 10.78
C HIS A 2 -2.36 -1.80 12.03
N THR A 3 -1.94 -2.86 12.68
CA THR A 3 -2.84 -3.60 13.58
C THR A 3 -2.26 -3.95 14.92
N LEU A 4 -0.98 -3.68 15.18
CA LEU A 4 -0.36 -4.20 16.38
C LEU A 4 -0.79 -3.47 17.66
N HIS A 5 -1.02 -2.15 17.65
CA HIS A 5 -1.33 -1.45 18.90
C HIS A 5 -2.30 -0.26 18.80
N ARG A 6 -2.99 -0.09 17.67
CA ARG A 6 -4.04 0.92 17.52
C ARG A 6 -5.38 0.47 18.10
N LYS A 7 -6.27 1.40 18.36
CA LYS A 7 -7.65 1.14 18.77
C LYS A 7 -8.32 0.14 17.83
N GLY A 8 -8.69 -1.02 18.38
CA GLY A 8 -9.25 -2.14 17.62
C GLY A 8 -8.20 -3.07 16.99
N GLY A 9 -6.91 -2.83 17.20
CA GLY A 9 -5.80 -3.75 16.92
C GLY A 9 -5.53 -4.68 18.09
N TRP A 10 -4.47 -5.48 17.99
CA TRP A 10 -4.15 -6.52 18.98
C TRP A 10 -3.76 -5.90 20.32
N LEU A 11 -2.68 -5.44 20.58
CA LEU A 11 -2.15 -4.92 21.84
C LEU A 11 -2.41 -3.42 21.97
N TRP A 12 -3.69 -3.04 21.98
CA TRP A 12 -4.07 -1.63 21.98
C TRP A 12 -3.45 -0.86 23.16
N ASP A 13 -2.71 0.20 22.87
CA ASP A 13 -2.01 1.04 23.85
C ASP A 13 -2.95 1.62 24.93
N GLY A 14 -4.16 2.02 24.56
CA GLY A 14 -5.18 2.49 25.51
C GLY A 14 -5.59 1.45 26.58
N THR A 15 -5.32 0.17 26.32
CA THR A 15 -5.57 -0.91 27.29
C THR A 15 -4.34 -1.27 28.08
N TYR A 16 -3.19 -1.38 27.40
CA TYR A 16 -2.01 -2.02 27.98
C TYR A 16 -0.90 -1.06 28.40
N PHE A 17 -0.70 0.08 27.74
CA PHE A 17 0.47 0.93 27.98
C PHE A 17 0.61 1.39 29.42
N LYS A 18 -0.48 1.72 30.09
CA LYS A 18 -0.45 2.17 31.49
C LYS A 18 0.10 1.11 32.45
N ASN A 19 -0.23 -0.16 32.21
CA ASN A 19 0.13 -1.26 33.11
C ASN A 19 1.36 -2.06 32.63
N HIS A 20 1.66 -1.97 31.35
CA HIS A 20 2.74 -2.70 30.67
C HIS A 20 3.54 -1.79 29.74
N PRO A 21 4.10 -0.67 30.21
CA PRO A 21 4.90 0.21 29.36
C PRO A 21 6.11 -0.51 28.75
N GLU A 22 6.63 -1.56 29.40
CA GLU A 22 7.75 -2.38 28.92
C GLU A 22 7.44 -3.18 27.65
N TRP A 23 6.17 -3.37 27.31
CA TRP A 23 5.75 -4.02 26.07
C TRP A 23 5.88 -3.10 24.84
N TYR A 24 6.02 -1.81 25.09
CA TYR A 24 6.16 -0.80 24.05
C TYR A 24 7.63 -0.44 23.82
N GLY A 25 7.89 0.09 22.62
CA GLY A 25 9.25 0.24 22.14
C GLY A 25 9.96 1.47 22.70
N VAL A 26 11.27 1.42 22.67
CA VAL A 26 12.13 2.58 22.92
C VAL A 26 12.34 3.29 21.60
N ALA A 27 11.76 4.47 21.44
CA ALA A 27 11.96 5.31 20.25
C ALA A 27 13.30 6.03 20.31
N LEU A 28 13.85 6.39 19.15
CA LEU A 28 14.97 7.34 19.10
C LEU A 28 14.46 8.76 19.28
N LYS A 29 15.24 9.56 20.03
CA LYS A 29 15.08 11.00 20.14
C LYS A 29 16.38 11.70 19.78
N GLN A 30 16.29 12.89 19.24
CA GLN A 30 17.48 13.70 18.99
C GLN A 30 17.95 14.35 20.29
N ASP A 31 19.20 14.14 20.65
CA ASP A 31 19.85 14.83 21.74
C ASP A 31 19.97 16.33 21.39
N LYS A 32 19.55 17.19 22.30
CA LYS A 32 19.50 18.64 22.05
C LYS A 32 20.85 19.33 22.05
N GLU A 33 21.85 18.73 22.69
CA GLU A 33 23.18 19.29 22.82
C GLU A 33 24.09 18.82 21.68
N THR A 34 24.04 17.52 21.38
CA THR A 34 24.93 16.94 20.36
C THR A 34 24.29 16.83 18.98
N GLY A 35 22.95 16.86 18.89
CA GLY A 35 22.20 16.60 17.66
C GLY A 35 22.17 15.13 17.25
N GLU A 36 22.76 14.22 18.03
CA GLU A 36 22.78 12.79 17.75
C GLU A 36 21.44 12.11 18.09
N TRP A 37 21.14 11.02 17.40
CA TRP A 37 19.98 10.19 17.69
C TRP A 37 20.34 9.18 18.79
N VAL A 38 19.67 9.29 19.94
CA VAL A 38 19.89 8.46 21.11
C VAL A 38 18.58 7.74 21.53
N PRO A 39 18.64 6.59 22.19
CA PRO A 39 17.46 5.95 22.77
C PRO A 39 16.73 6.90 23.73
N GLY A 40 15.44 7.04 23.51
CA GLY A 40 14.54 7.82 24.35
C GLY A 40 13.82 6.97 25.39
N ASP A 41 12.67 7.49 25.80
CA ASP A 41 11.74 6.76 26.66
C ASP A 41 10.90 5.77 25.84
N ARG A 42 10.13 4.92 26.54
CA ARG A 42 9.18 4.04 25.87
C ARG A 42 8.05 4.85 25.26
N ASP A 43 7.74 4.52 24.03
CA ASP A 43 6.76 5.21 23.22
C ASP A 43 5.59 4.29 22.92
N HIS A 44 4.38 4.72 23.29
CA HIS A 44 3.14 3.98 23.03
C HIS A 44 2.85 3.80 21.54
N SER A 45 3.51 4.54 20.66
CA SER A 45 3.32 4.47 19.20
C SER A 45 4.06 3.31 18.53
N ILE A 46 4.92 2.60 19.26
CA ILE A 46 5.64 1.42 18.74
C ILE A 46 5.63 0.29 19.78
N LEU A 47 5.62 -0.95 19.32
CA LEU A 47 5.78 -2.13 20.20
C LEU A 47 7.25 -2.53 20.34
N CYS A 48 7.55 -3.31 21.37
CA CYS A 48 8.81 -4.03 21.52
C CYS A 48 8.64 -5.48 21.01
N PRO A 49 8.91 -5.79 19.73
CA PRO A 49 8.61 -7.09 19.14
C PRO A 49 9.35 -8.27 19.78
N THR A 50 10.40 -8.00 20.58
CA THR A 50 11.20 -9.02 21.25
C THR A 50 10.79 -9.25 22.72
N HIS A 51 9.79 -8.52 23.25
CA HIS A 51 9.41 -8.68 24.66
C HIS A 51 8.65 -10.01 24.89
N PRO A 52 9.11 -10.91 25.78
CA PRO A 52 8.54 -12.27 25.89
C PRO A 52 7.06 -12.29 26.28
N GLU A 53 6.68 -11.53 27.33
CA GLU A 53 5.29 -11.51 27.80
C GLU A 53 4.34 -10.87 26.79
N MET A 54 4.79 -9.80 26.12
CA MET A 54 4.04 -9.17 25.05
C MET A 54 3.73 -10.17 23.93
N ARG A 55 4.72 -10.98 23.51
CA ARG A 55 4.54 -12.04 22.52
C ARG A 55 3.52 -13.08 22.95
N GLN A 56 3.55 -13.50 24.20
CA GLN A 56 2.58 -14.45 24.75
C GLN A 56 1.17 -13.87 24.76
N GLN A 57 1.03 -12.61 25.19
CA GLN A 57 -0.27 -11.93 25.15
C GLN A 57 -0.78 -11.76 23.73
N LEU A 58 0.08 -11.43 22.76
CA LEU A 58 -0.30 -11.34 21.35
C LEU A 58 -0.80 -12.69 20.81
N VAL A 59 -0.13 -13.79 21.11
CA VAL A 59 -0.58 -15.14 20.72
C VAL A 59 -1.97 -15.41 21.30
N LYS A 60 -2.19 -15.07 22.57
CA LYS A 60 -3.50 -15.26 23.22
C LYS A 60 -4.62 -14.47 22.52
N GLU A 61 -4.41 -13.20 22.26
CA GLU A 61 -5.41 -12.36 21.57
C GLU A 61 -5.72 -12.87 20.16
N VAL A 62 -4.69 -13.27 19.41
CA VAL A 62 -4.85 -13.82 18.06
C VAL A 62 -5.56 -15.18 18.10
N ASP A 63 -5.25 -16.03 19.09
CA ASP A 63 -5.95 -17.31 19.29
C ASP A 63 -7.43 -17.12 19.61
N GLU A 64 -7.77 -16.23 20.53
CA GLU A 64 -9.13 -15.88 20.89
C GLU A 64 -9.92 -15.35 19.67
N TRP A 65 -9.28 -14.49 18.89
CA TRP A 65 -9.91 -13.97 17.66
C TRP A 65 -10.13 -15.06 16.62
N LEU A 66 -9.13 -15.92 16.38
CA LEU A 66 -9.25 -17.03 15.45
C LEU A 66 -10.31 -18.02 15.92
N ALA A 67 -10.36 -18.36 17.21
CA ALA A 67 -11.37 -19.25 17.76
C ALA A 67 -12.80 -18.77 17.46
N ALA A 68 -13.02 -17.46 17.48
CA ALA A 68 -14.33 -16.85 17.21
C ALA A 68 -14.66 -16.69 15.71
N ASN A 69 -13.65 -16.63 14.82
CA ASN A 69 -13.83 -16.21 13.44
C ASN A 69 -13.46 -17.27 12.38
N TYR A 70 -12.60 -18.23 12.73
CA TYR A 70 -12.12 -19.26 11.80
C TYR A 70 -13.22 -20.31 11.51
N PRO A 71 -13.35 -20.84 10.30
CA PRO A 71 -12.52 -20.62 9.11
C PRO A 71 -13.00 -19.47 8.20
N ILE A 72 -14.06 -18.75 8.57
CA ILE A 72 -14.65 -17.69 7.74
C ILE A 72 -13.67 -16.53 7.58
N ARG A 73 -13.14 -16.02 8.71
CA ARG A 73 -12.09 -15.02 8.73
C ARG A 73 -10.79 -15.68 9.18
N LYS A 74 -9.82 -15.75 8.31
CA LYS A 74 -8.58 -16.50 8.49
C LYS A 74 -7.31 -15.71 8.17
N SER A 75 -7.44 -14.44 7.79
CA SER A 75 -6.31 -13.57 7.51
C SER A 75 -6.05 -12.66 8.71
N VAL A 76 -4.89 -12.83 9.32
CA VAL A 76 -4.40 -12.06 10.48
C VAL A 76 -3.31 -11.13 10.01
N SER A 77 -3.41 -9.85 10.31
CA SER A 77 -2.34 -8.88 10.05
C SER A 77 -1.60 -8.59 11.34
N LEU A 78 -0.27 -8.69 11.31
CA LEU A 78 0.65 -8.38 12.40
C LEU A 78 1.66 -7.32 11.93
N SER A 79 1.13 -6.24 11.38
CA SER A 79 1.90 -5.19 10.75
C SER A 79 2.24 -4.07 11.73
N PRO A 80 3.44 -3.47 11.64
CA PRO A 80 3.78 -2.28 12.42
C PRO A 80 2.81 -1.14 12.10
N GLU A 81 2.82 -0.14 12.96
CA GLU A 81 2.07 1.09 12.74
C GLU A 81 2.67 1.93 11.60
N ASP A 82 1.96 2.99 11.25
CA ASP A 82 2.35 3.93 10.21
C ASP A 82 3.48 4.85 10.70
N THR A 83 4.64 4.23 10.92
CA THR A 83 5.84 4.90 11.43
C THR A 83 7.10 4.25 10.86
N TRP A 84 8.16 5.04 10.78
CA TRP A 84 9.53 4.59 10.49
C TRP A 84 10.33 4.29 11.77
N GLN A 85 9.73 4.53 12.94
CA GLN A 85 10.35 4.19 14.22
C GLN A 85 10.15 2.71 14.52
N TYR A 86 11.16 2.10 15.15
CA TYR A 86 11.12 0.75 15.71
C TYR A 86 11.76 0.74 17.09
N CYS A 87 11.64 -0.35 17.81
CA CYS A 87 12.17 -0.45 19.16
C CYS A 87 13.71 -0.54 19.18
N HIS A 88 14.36 0.40 19.87
CA HIS A 88 15.80 0.49 20.05
C HIS A 88 16.28 -0.04 21.41
N CYS A 89 15.52 -0.92 22.08
CA CYS A 89 16.04 -1.60 23.26
C CYS A 89 17.14 -2.62 22.86
N GLU A 90 18.01 -2.96 23.80
CA GLU A 90 19.15 -3.84 23.56
C GLU A 90 18.79 -5.14 22.82
N ARG A 91 17.71 -5.83 23.23
CA ARG A 91 17.25 -7.07 22.57
C ARG A 91 16.83 -6.86 21.12
N CYS A 92 16.19 -5.74 20.80
CA CYS A 92 15.77 -5.46 19.44
C CYS A 92 16.96 -5.12 18.56
N ILE A 93 17.87 -4.27 19.03
CA ILE A 93 19.05 -3.85 18.26
C ILE A 93 19.96 -5.04 17.91
N GLN A 94 20.09 -6.02 18.79
CA GLN A 94 20.88 -7.24 18.52
C GLN A 94 20.32 -8.10 17.37
N LEU A 95 19.05 -7.92 16.98
CA LEU A 95 18.43 -8.63 15.85
C LEU A 95 18.49 -7.86 14.55
N VAL A 96 18.64 -6.54 14.59
CA VAL A 96 18.60 -5.69 13.39
C VAL A 96 19.85 -5.92 12.55
N ASP A 97 19.65 -6.26 11.26
CA ASP A 97 20.70 -6.55 10.28
C ASP A 97 20.63 -5.64 9.05
N SER A 98 19.86 -4.56 9.12
CA SER A 98 19.63 -3.66 7.98
C SER A 98 20.65 -2.52 7.96
N ASP A 99 21.18 -2.22 6.77
CA ASP A 99 21.98 -1.01 6.52
C ASP A 99 21.13 0.27 6.48
N ASP A 100 19.82 0.14 6.29
CA ASP A 100 18.88 1.26 6.36
C ASP A 100 18.43 1.43 7.81
N ALA A 101 19.01 2.41 8.50
CA ALA A 101 18.69 2.73 9.89
C ALA A 101 17.21 3.04 10.18
N ARG A 102 16.39 3.20 9.13
CA ARG A 102 14.93 3.44 9.26
C ARG A 102 14.13 2.15 9.27
N THR A 103 14.73 0.99 8.99
CA THR A 103 14.00 -0.27 8.83
C THR A 103 14.59 -1.38 9.69
N ALA A 104 13.70 -2.15 10.30
CA ALA A 104 14.03 -3.29 11.14
C ALA A 104 13.03 -4.42 10.91
N SER A 105 12.81 -4.80 9.64
CA SER A 105 11.83 -5.82 9.24
C SER A 105 12.04 -7.17 9.93
N VAL A 106 13.29 -7.50 10.27
CA VAL A 106 13.64 -8.70 11.05
C VAL A 106 12.84 -8.82 12.34
N LEU A 107 12.61 -7.71 13.05
CA LEU A 107 11.86 -7.70 14.31
C LEU A 107 10.40 -8.14 14.10
N TYR A 108 9.80 -7.70 13.02
CA TYR A 108 8.40 -8.01 12.70
C TYR A 108 8.26 -9.39 12.06
N ILE A 109 9.24 -9.84 11.28
CA ILE A 109 9.29 -11.22 10.75
C ILE A 109 9.45 -12.22 11.89
N ASP A 110 10.33 -11.94 12.85
CA ASP A 110 10.53 -12.81 14.01
C ASP A 110 9.27 -12.89 14.88
N LEU A 111 8.60 -11.76 15.11
CA LEU A 111 7.32 -11.72 15.83
C LEU A 111 6.23 -12.50 15.06
N LEU A 112 6.12 -12.27 13.75
CA LEU A 112 5.17 -12.97 12.88
C LEU A 112 5.38 -14.49 12.92
N ASN A 113 6.65 -14.92 12.78
CA ASN A 113 7.03 -16.32 12.84
C ASN A 113 6.70 -16.94 14.20
N TYR A 114 6.91 -16.20 15.29
CA TYR A 114 6.58 -16.65 16.65
C TYR A 114 5.08 -16.94 16.78
N VAL A 115 4.22 -16.03 16.37
CA VAL A 115 2.76 -16.19 16.42
C VAL A 115 2.29 -17.30 15.47
N ALA A 116 2.81 -17.33 14.24
CA ALA A 116 2.45 -18.36 13.27
C ALA A 116 2.83 -19.77 13.76
N LYS A 117 4.02 -19.96 14.30
CA LYS A 117 4.45 -21.26 14.84
C LYS A 117 3.58 -21.73 16.01
N ALA A 118 3.11 -20.80 16.84
CA ALA A 118 2.23 -21.14 17.97
C ALA A 118 0.83 -21.58 17.52
N LEU A 119 0.30 -21.00 16.42
CA LEU A 119 -1.11 -21.13 16.06
C LEU A 119 -1.39 -21.93 14.79
N HIS A 120 -0.40 -22.09 13.89
CA HIS A 120 -0.63 -22.72 12.57
C HIS A 120 -1.13 -24.17 12.66
N ALA A 121 -0.66 -24.95 13.61
CA ALA A 121 -1.15 -26.34 13.79
C ALA A 121 -2.63 -26.39 14.19
N LYS A 122 -3.09 -25.44 15.00
CA LYS A 122 -4.50 -25.31 15.42
C LYS A 122 -5.38 -24.73 14.32
N TYR A 123 -4.83 -23.82 13.49
CA TYR A 123 -5.55 -23.12 12.42
C TYR A 123 -4.80 -23.23 11.08
N PRO A 124 -4.78 -24.41 10.44
CA PRO A 124 -3.92 -24.68 9.29
C PRO A 124 -4.24 -23.86 8.01
N LYS A 125 -5.44 -23.28 7.95
CA LYS A 125 -5.83 -22.38 6.85
C LYS A 125 -5.70 -20.89 7.23
N ALA A 126 -5.22 -20.57 8.43
CA ALA A 126 -4.96 -19.20 8.81
C ALA A 126 -3.72 -18.66 8.09
N HIS A 127 -3.76 -17.39 7.76
CA HIS A 127 -2.69 -16.66 7.09
C HIS A 127 -2.27 -15.47 7.93
N PHE A 128 -1.00 -15.43 8.30
CA PHE A 128 -0.41 -14.36 9.08
C PHE A 128 0.39 -13.44 8.15
N ASN A 129 0.03 -12.16 8.09
CA ASN A 129 0.59 -11.25 7.10
C ASN A 129 1.31 -10.08 7.77
N LEU A 130 2.43 -9.70 7.19
CA LEU A 130 3.21 -8.50 7.49
C LEU A 130 3.03 -7.49 6.35
N LEU A 131 2.82 -6.22 6.67
CA LEU A 131 2.88 -5.14 5.68
C LEU A 131 4.34 -4.70 5.50
N SER A 132 4.88 -4.85 4.28
CA SER A 132 6.18 -4.29 3.91
C SER A 132 6.06 -2.78 3.70
N TYR A 133 6.08 -2.04 4.81
CA TYR A 133 5.92 -0.58 4.87
C TYR A 133 6.50 -0.02 6.16
N GLY A 134 6.85 1.26 6.22
CA GLY A 134 7.40 1.91 7.40
C GLY A 134 8.62 1.18 7.95
N ALA A 135 8.64 0.87 9.24
CA ALA A 135 9.74 0.16 9.88
C ALA A 135 10.00 -1.25 9.32
N ALA A 136 9.08 -1.83 8.54
CA ALA A 136 9.24 -3.10 7.85
C ALA A 136 9.39 -2.96 6.31
N PHE A 137 9.89 -1.83 5.82
CA PHE A 137 9.93 -1.52 4.39
C PHE A 137 10.95 -2.37 3.62
N THR A 138 12.18 -2.46 4.10
CA THR A 138 13.29 -3.17 3.45
C THR A 138 13.35 -4.62 3.93
N ALA A 139 13.58 -5.57 3.03
CA ALA A 139 13.79 -6.97 3.40
C ALA A 139 15.09 -7.14 4.21
N PRO A 140 15.16 -8.14 5.11
CA PRO A 140 16.41 -8.53 5.76
C PRO A 140 17.51 -8.89 4.75
N GLN A 141 18.77 -8.68 5.14
CA GLN A 141 19.92 -9.09 4.34
C GLN A 141 20.17 -10.60 4.43
N ASP A 142 20.04 -11.18 5.63
CA ASP A 142 20.18 -12.62 5.84
C ASP A 142 18.83 -13.33 5.64
N VAL A 143 18.51 -13.63 4.39
CA VAL A 143 17.28 -14.33 3.99
C VAL A 143 17.20 -15.76 4.54
N THR A 144 18.34 -16.40 4.84
CA THR A 144 18.38 -17.75 5.39
C THR A 144 17.94 -17.77 6.86
N ARG A 145 18.47 -16.86 7.65
CA ARG A 145 18.15 -16.69 9.08
C ARG A 145 16.72 -16.24 9.29
N PHE A 146 16.23 -15.36 8.46
CA PHE A 146 14.93 -14.69 8.63
C PHE A 146 13.84 -15.17 7.68
N ARG A 147 13.98 -16.37 7.12
CA ARG A 147 12.92 -16.96 6.29
C ARG A 147 11.60 -17.00 7.03
N MET A 148 10.54 -16.65 6.34
CA MET A 148 9.20 -16.61 6.91
C MET A 148 8.62 -18.02 7.05
N ALA A 149 7.88 -18.26 8.14
CA ALA A 149 7.32 -19.56 8.47
C ALA A 149 6.15 -19.94 7.52
N PRO A 150 5.82 -21.23 7.37
CA PRO A 150 4.62 -21.66 6.65
C PRO A 150 3.36 -20.95 7.17
N GLY A 151 2.47 -20.59 6.25
CA GLY A 151 1.24 -19.85 6.58
C GLY A 151 1.42 -18.35 6.78
N THR A 152 2.65 -17.84 6.64
CA THR A 152 2.91 -16.39 6.66
C THR A 152 2.99 -15.81 5.26
N GLY A 153 2.90 -14.49 5.14
CA GLY A 153 3.00 -13.78 3.87
C GLY A 153 3.23 -12.27 4.04
N VAL A 154 3.49 -11.62 2.93
CA VAL A 154 3.74 -10.18 2.88
C VAL A 154 2.66 -9.46 2.11
N ALA A 155 2.04 -8.46 2.71
CA ALA A 155 1.32 -7.42 2.00
C ALA A 155 2.36 -6.37 1.55
N PHE A 156 2.69 -6.38 0.26
CA PHE A 156 3.76 -5.57 -0.28
C PHE A 156 3.25 -4.21 -0.70
N ALA A 157 3.60 -3.16 0.05
CA ALA A 157 3.20 -1.80 -0.24
C ALA A 157 4.03 -1.21 -1.40
N HIS A 158 3.33 -0.66 -2.39
CA HIS A 158 3.90 -0.08 -3.60
C HIS A 158 4.28 1.40 -3.43
N HIS A 159 4.49 1.81 -2.19
CA HIS A 159 4.94 3.15 -1.86
C HIS A 159 6.31 3.46 -2.47
N TRP A 160 6.51 4.72 -2.87
CA TRP A 160 7.74 5.22 -3.48
C TRP A 160 8.13 4.57 -4.81
N ARG A 161 7.18 4.08 -5.58
CA ARG A 161 7.40 3.77 -6.99
C ARG A 161 6.95 4.92 -7.90
N ASN A 162 7.42 4.94 -9.12
CA ASN A 162 6.81 5.74 -10.18
C ASN A 162 5.54 5.04 -10.68
N HIS A 163 4.37 5.58 -10.34
CA HIS A 163 3.07 5.04 -10.74
C HIS A 163 2.70 5.35 -12.20
N GLY A 164 3.52 6.10 -12.91
CA GLY A 164 3.34 6.44 -14.33
C GLY A 164 3.97 5.44 -15.31
N ILE A 165 4.73 4.45 -14.82
CA ILE A 165 5.40 3.42 -15.63
C ILE A 165 5.05 2.01 -15.12
N PRO A 166 5.22 0.94 -15.94
CA PRO A 166 5.02 -0.44 -15.52
C PRO A 166 5.85 -0.81 -14.28
N ILE A 167 5.37 -1.78 -13.51
CA ILE A 167 6.00 -2.18 -12.24
C ILE A 167 7.41 -2.71 -12.45
N ASP A 168 7.61 -3.53 -13.47
CA ASP A 168 8.90 -4.13 -13.85
C ASP A 168 9.91 -3.12 -14.37
N GLY A 169 9.46 -1.95 -14.83
CA GLY A 169 10.32 -0.83 -15.21
C GLY A 169 10.75 0.06 -14.03
N ASN A 170 10.30 -0.22 -12.80
CA ASN A 170 10.63 0.58 -11.63
C ASN A 170 11.94 0.12 -10.95
N GLU A 171 13.05 0.78 -11.24
CA GLU A 171 14.40 0.44 -10.78
C GLU A 171 14.53 0.34 -9.24
N ARG A 172 13.76 1.10 -8.49
CA ARG A 172 13.77 1.08 -7.01
C ARG A 172 12.80 0.05 -6.43
N PHE A 173 11.70 -0.21 -7.12
CA PHE A 173 10.66 -1.11 -6.64
C PHE A 173 11.03 -2.58 -6.87
N LEU A 174 11.46 -2.93 -8.06
CA LEU A 174 11.67 -4.32 -8.45
C LEU A 174 12.72 -5.03 -7.59
N PRO A 175 13.91 -4.46 -7.30
CA PRO A 175 14.89 -5.09 -6.41
C PRO A 175 14.34 -5.34 -5.01
N ARG A 176 13.57 -4.38 -4.45
CA ARG A 176 12.92 -4.54 -3.14
C ARG A 176 11.91 -5.68 -3.13
N PHE A 177 11.09 -5.79 -4.17
CA PHE A 177 10.14 -6.89 -4.31
C PHE A 177 10.86 -8.24 -4.41
N LEU A 178 11.92 -8.35 -5.22
CA LEU A 178 12.68 -9.57 -5.39
C LEU A 178 13.32 -10.02 -4.07
N ALA A 179 13.89 -9.10 -3.28
CA ALA A 179 14.45 -9.40 -1.98
C ALA A 179 13.40 -9.97 -1.01
N TRP A 180 12.21 -9.39 -0.95
CA TRP A 180 11.10 -9.93 -0.14
C TRP A 180 10.63 -11.30 -0.63
N ARG A 181 10.67 -11.53 -1.96
CA ARG A 181 10.25 -12.80 -2.56
C ARG A 181 11.15 -13.98 -2.15
N GLU A 182 12.40 -13.74 -1.82
CA GLU A 182 13.29 -14.77 -1.29
C GLU A 182 12.91 -15.24 0.12
N LEU A 183 12.16 -14.43 0.87
CA LEU A 183 11.78 -14.71 2.25
C LEU A 183 10.49 -15.52 2.39
N CYS A 184 9.53 -15.33 1.48
CA CYS A 184 8.24 -16.02 1.52
C CYS A 184 7.67 -16.26 0.13
N ASP A 185 6.74 -17.24 0.07
CA ASP A 185 6.10 -17.65 -1.18
C ASP A 185 4.74 -16.98 -1.38
N ARG A 186 4.28 -16.20 -0.40
CA ARG A 186 2.94 -15.64 -0.37
C ARG A 186 2.94 -14.13 -0.34
N PHE A 187 2.31 -13.51 -1.35
CA PHE A 187 2.24 -12.08 -1.53
C PHE A 187 0.81 -11.58 -1.72
N LEU A 188 0.54 -10.43 -1.11
CA LEU A 188 -0.58 -9.56 -1.40
C LEU A 188 -0.04 -8.23 -1.88
N PHE A 189 -0.65 -7.60 -2.87
CA PHE A 189 -0.27 -6.24 -3.23
C PHE A 189 -1.07 -5.22 -2.42
N TRP A 190 -0.41 -4.13 -2.05
CA TRP A 190 -1.03 -2.88 -1.60
C TRP A 190 -0.55 -1.79 -2.53
N ASP A 191 -1.36 -1.43 -3.50
CA ASP A 191 -0.98 -0.46 -4.52
C ASP A 191 -1.72 0.86 -4.36
N TYR A 192 -1.09 1.96 -4.79
CA TYR A 192 -1.58 3.31 -4.70
C TYR A 192 -1.94 3.83 -6.09
N TYR A 193 -3.06 4.56 -6.19
CA TYR A 193 -3.60 4.97 -7.48
C TYR A 193 -3.99 6.45 -7.54
N ASN A 194 -3.47 7.23 -6.64
CA ASN A 194 -3.57 8.68 -6.62
C ASN A 194 -2.44 9.28 -5.81
N ASN A 195 -2.27 10.60 -5.95
CA ASN A 195 -1.43 11.40 -5.07
C ASN A 195 -2.24 11.80 -3.84
N PHE A 196 -1.77 11.46 -2.64
CA PHE A 196 -2.44 11.75 -1.38
C PHE A 196 -2.17 13.17 -0.87
N HIS A 197 -1.08 13.84 -1.32
CA HIS A 197 -0.84 15.23 -1.01
C HIS A 197 -1.72 16.16 -1.86
N CYS A 198 -1.99 15.78 -3.12
CA CYS A 198 -2.73 16.58 -4.06
C CYS A 198 -3.71 15.71 -4.85
N THR A 199 -4.81 15.31 -4.20
CA THR A 199 -5.78 14.34 -4.74
C THR A 199 -6.53 14.85 -5.98
N GLU A 200 -6.61 16.17 -6.17
CA GLU A 200 -7.30 16.82 -7.28
C GLU A 200 -6.46 16.88 -8.57
N ASN A 201 -5.13 16.70 -8.44
CA ASN A 201 -4.24 16.69 -9.59
C ASN A 201 -4.45 15.45 -10.46
N PRO A 202 -4.23 15.55 -11.78
CA PRO A 202 -4.25 14.39 -12.66
C PRO A 202 -3.20 13.35 -12.22
N PHE A 203 -3.64 12.09 -12.20
CA PHE A 203 -2.77 10.95 -11.90
C PHE A 203 -2.76 9.99 -13.10
N PRO A 204 -1.92 10.23 -14.12
CA PRO A 204 -2.00 9.60 -15.44
C PRO A 204 -1.41 8.20 -15.45
N ASN A 205 -2.10 7.25 -14.84
CA ASN A 205 -1.67 5.85 -14.71
C ASN A 205 -2.61 4.80 -15.29
N THR A 206 -3.67 5.21 -16.00
CA THR A 206 -4.65 4.24 -16.53
C THR A 206 -4.07 3.30 -17.58
N ASP A 207 -3.06 3.74 -18.33
CA ASP A 207 -2.38 2.95 -19.34
C ASP A 207 -1.47 1.85 -18.77
N ILE A 208 -1.14 1.90 -17.47
CA ILE A 208 -0.34 0.87 -16.80
C ILE A 208 -1.18 -0.16 -16.04
N PHE A 209 -2.49 -0.03 -15.97
CA PHE A 209 -3.33 -0.98 -15.22
C PHE A 209 -3.22 -2.40 -15.75
N GLY A 210 -3.37 -2.60 -17.06
CA GLY A 210 -3.21 -3.93 -17.68
C GLY A 210 -1.85 -4.56 -17.36
N PRO A 211 -0.72 -3.89 -17.67
CA PRO A 211 0.61 -4.37 -17.29
C PRO A 211 0.75 -4.67 -15.79
N ALA A 212 0.23 -3.82 -14.89
CA ALA A 212 0.35 -4.01 -13.46
C ALA A 212 -0.37 -5.29 -12.97
N PHE A 213 -1.62 -5.52 -13.42
CA PHE A 213 -2.36 -6.71 -13.00
C PHE A 213 -1.80 -8.01 -13.61
N LYS A 214 -1.22 -7.95 -14.81
CA LYS A 214 -0.44 -9.07 -15.37
C LYS A 214 0.80 -9.35 -14.54
N PHE A 215 1.53 -8.31 -14.13
CA PHE A 215 2.66 -8.47 -13.23
C PHE A 215 2.28 -9.19 -11.93
N TYR A 216 1.15 -8.83 -11.30
CA TYR A 216 0.68 -9.51 -10.08
C TYR A 216 0.36 -10.97 -10.32
N ARG A 217 -0.36 -11.30 -11.39
CA ARG A 217 -0.64 -12.69 -11.79
C ARG A 217 0.64 -13.49 -12.03
N ASP A 218 1.56 -12.96 -12.85
CA ASP A 218 2.78 -13.65 -13.27
C ASP A 218 3.73 -13.88 -12.09
N ASN A 219 3.70 -12.99 -11.10
CA ASN A 219 4.43 -13.11 -9.86
C ASN A 219 3.64 -13.81 -8.75
N LYS A 220 2.49 -14.42 -9.05
CA LYS A 220 1.69 -15.25 -8.15
C LYS A 220 1.25 -14.53 -6.87
N PHE A 221 0.83 -13.27 -6.99
CA PHE A 221 0.16 -12.60 -5.89
C PHE A 221 -1.22 -13.25 -5.65
N ASP A 222 -1.55 -13.54 -4.41
CA ASP A 222 -2.83 -14.15 -4.00
C ASP A 222 -4.03 -13.19 -4.12
N GLY A 223 -3.75 -11.89 -4.24
CA GLY A 223 -4.72 -10.81 -4.30
C GLY A 223 -4.12 -9.53 -3.76
N GLY A 224 -4.96 -8.55 -3.43
CA GLY A 224 -4.45 -7.31 -2.90
C GLY A 224 -5.47 -6.23 -2.62
N PHE A 225 -4.94 -5.06 -2.34
CA PHE A 225 -5.68 -3.86 -2.01
C PHE A 225 -5.21 -2.69 -2.88
N CYS A 226 -6.17 -1.99 -3.48
CA CYS A 226 -5.91 -0.77 -4.24
C CYS A 226 -6.34 0.43 -3.39
N GLN A 227 -5.38 1.14 -2.82
CA GLN A 227 -5.68 2.33 -2.04
C GLN A 227 -6.04 3.50 -2.97
N MET A 228 -7.21 4.06 -2.72
CA MET A 228 -7.78 5.18 -3.46
C MET A 228 -8.12 6.30 -2.48
N PRO A 229 -8.26 7.56 -2.92
CA PRO A 229 -8.65 8.65 -2.05
C PRO A 229 -10.03 8.40 -1.44
N PHE A 230 -10.18 8.72 -0.17
CA PHE A 230 -11.47 8.66 0.53
C PHE A 230 -12.47 9.71 0.01
N ALA A 231 -11.97 10.79 -0.59
CA ALA A 231 -12.79 11.84 -1.18
C ALA A 231 -13.00 11.57 -2.68
N ARG A 232 -14.23 11.81 -3.16
CA ARG A 232 -14.60 11.70 -4.59
C ARG A 232 -13.99 12.82 -5.47
N LEU A 233 -12.94 13.47 -4.99
CA LEU A 233 -12.34 14.65 -5.62
C LEU A 233 -11.22 14.31 -6.61
N SER A 234 -10.76 13.05 -6.66
CA SER A 234 -9.71 12.68 -7.61
C SER A 234 -10.29 12.50 -9.02
N PRO A 235 -9.68 13.12 -10.04
CA PRO A 235 -10.12 12.98 -11.42
C PRO A 235 -10.23 11.52 -11.87
N LEU A 236 -11.35 11.15 -12.45
CA LEU A 236 -11.62 9.81 -12.98
C LEU A 236 -11.50 8.68 -11.92
N SER A 237 -11.70 8.98 -10.64
CA SER A 237 -11.58 7.99 -9.54
C SER A 237 -12.52 6.79 -9.74
N ASP A 238 -13.78 7.04 -10.17
CA ASP A 238 -14.76 5.99 -10.40
C ASP A 238 -14.38 5.08 -11.57
N LEU A 239 -13.85 5.65 -12.66
CA LEU A 239 -13.26 4.89 -13.77
C LEU A 239 -12.11 3.99 -13.27
N ASN A 240 -11.19 4.58 -12.53
CA ASN A 240 -10.03 3.86 -11.98
C ASN A 240 -10.49 2.71 -11.09
N TYR A 241 -11.47 2.94 -10.23
CA TYR A 241 -12.02 1.94 -9.34
C TYR A 241 -12.66 0.77 -10.12
N TRP A 242 -13.51 1.10 -11.09
CA TRP A 242 -14.21 0.09 -11.86
C TRP A 242 -13.28 -0.78 -12.71
N VAL A 243 -12.33 -0.16 -13.44
CA VAL A 243 -11.39 -0.88 -14.31
C VAL A 243 -10.49 -1.81 -13.48
N LYS A 244 -9.96 -1.33 -12.35
CA LYS A 244 -9.10 -2.14 -11.48
C LYS A 244 -9.81 -3.34 -10.89
N ASN A 245 -11.06 -3.17 -10.44
CA ASN A 245 -11.83 -4.31 -9.94
C ASN A 245 -12.04 -5.39 -11.01
N ARG A 246 -12.24 -4.98 -12.29
CA ARG A 246 -12.33 -5.92 -13.40
C ARG A 246 -11.02 -6.65 -13.67
N LEU A 247 -9.91 -5.92 -13.64
CA LEU A 247 -8.58 -6.48 -13.85
C LEU A 247 -8.12 -7.33 -12.65
N MET A 248 -8.54 -7.00 -11.44
CA MET A 248 -8.28 -7.84 -10.25
C MET A 248 -8.97 -9.20 -10.37
N TRP A 249 -10.17 -9.23 -10.96
CA TRP A 249 -10.90 -10.47 -11.25
C TRP A 249 -10.32 -11.23 -12.46
N ASN A 250 -10.01 -10.53 -13.54
CA ASN A 250 -9.43 -11.08 -14.75
C ASN A 250 -8.28 -10.21 -15.26
N PRO A 251 -7.03 -10.52 -14.89
CA PRO A 251 -5.83 -9.78 -15.32
C PRO A 251 -5.58 -9.80 -16.85
N ASP A 252 -6.18 -10.74 -17.57
CA ASP A 252 -6.06 -10.86 -19.03
C ASP A 252 -7.08 -10.03 -19.80
N ALA A 253 -8.02 -9.40 -19.11
CA ALA A 253 -8.99 -8.53 -19.77
C ALA A 253 -8.28 -7.35 -20.50
N ASP A 254 -8.86 -6.93 -21.61
CA ASP A 254 -8.41 -5.78 -22.39
C ASP A 254 -8.68 -4.48 -21.62
N ALA A 255 -7.65 -3.95 -20.95
CA ALA A 255 -7.76 -2.74 -20.13
C ALA A 255 -8.19 -1.51 -20.94
N PRO A 256 -7.66 -1.21 -22.14
CA PRO A 256 -8.18 -0.18 -23.03
C PRO A 256 -9.68 -0.33 -23.31
N ALA A 257 -10.13 -1.53 -23.68
CA ALA A 257 -11.55 -1.78 -23.96
C ALA A 257 -12.43 -1.59 -22.71
N LEU A 258 -11.95 -1.96 -21.53
CA LEU A 258 -12.64 -1.70 -20.25
C LEU A 258 -12.78 -0.19 -19.98
N ILE A 259 -11.72 0.59 -20.23
CA ILE A 259 -11.72 2.04 -20.06
C ILE A 259 -12.76 2.67 -20.98
N ASP A 260 -12.76 2.30 -22.28
CA ASP A 260 -13.69 2.82 -23.27
C ASP A 260 -15.14 2.44 -22.95
N HIS A 261 -15.36 1.20 -22.50
CA HIS A 261 -16.68 0.74 -22.08
C HIS A 261 -17.21 1.56 -20.90
N TYR A 262 -16.39 1.78 -19.88
CA TYR A 262 -16.78 2.59 -18.73
C TYR A 262 -17.10 4.03 -19.13
N ILE A 263 -16.20 4.69 -19.88
CA ILE A 263 -16.38 6.08 -20.30
C ILE A 263 -17.68 6.23 -21.09
N LYS A 264 -17.95 5.32 -22.04
CA LYS A 264 -19.17 5.34 -22.82
C LYS A 264 -20.43 5.19 -21.98
N GLY A 265 -20.42 4.24 -21.03
CA GLY A 265 -21.57 3.96 -20.17
C GLY A 265 -21.83 5.04 -19.11
N ALA A 266 -20.77 5.55 -18.49
CA ALA A 266 -20.88 6.50 -17.37
C ALA A 266 -21.13 7.95 -17.83
N TYR A 267 -20.59 8.33 -18.98
CA TYR A 267 -20.62 9.73 -19.44
C TYR A 267 -21.52 9.99 -20.64
N GLY A 268 -22.11 8.95 -21.24
CA GLY A 268 -23.10 9.11 -22.35
C GLY A 268 -22.65 10.08 -23.42
N PRO A 269 -23.41 11.18 -23.70
CA PRO A 269 -23.06 12.18 -24.71
C PRO A 269 -21.71 12.87 -24.47
N ALA A 270 -21.24 12.93 -23.23
CA ALA A 270 -19.92 13.52 -22.86
C ALA A 270 -18.76 12.57 -23.11
N ALA A 271 -19.00 11.28 -23.35
CA ALA A 271 -17.96 10.25 -23.43
C ALA A 271 -16.80 10.59 -24.40
N PRO A 272 -17.02 11.09 -25.63
CA PRO A 272 -15.92 11.43 -26.53
C PRO A 272 -15.02 12.54 -25.99
N HIS A 273 -15.57 13.46 -25.22
CA HIS A 273 -14.83 14.58 -24.65
C HIS A 273 -14.05 14.17 -23.40
N VAL A 274 -14.62 13.31 -22.55
CA VAL A 274 -13.92 12.70 -21.40
C VAL A 274 -12.79 11.80 -21.90
N ARG A 275 -13.02 11.02 -22.95
CA ARG A 275 -11.95 10.23 -23.58
C ARG A 275 -10.82 11.11 -24.07
N ARG A 276 -11.14 12.22 -24.75
CA ARG A 276 -10.15 13.20 -25.23
C ARG A 276 -9.34 13.79 -24.08
N TYR A 277 -9.99 14.13 -22.96
CA TYR A 277 -9.29 14.60 -21.75
C TYR A 277 -8.26 13.55 -21.28
N LEU A 278 -8.69 12.30 -21.15
CA LEU A 278 -7.80 11.20 -20.74
C LEU A 278 -6.62 11.03 -21.71
N ASP A 279 -6.88 11.08 -23.02
CA ASP A 279 -5.83 10.95 -24.04
C ASP A 279 -4.82 12.09 -23.98
N ILE A 280 -5.25 13.33 -23.70
CA ILE A 280 -4.36 14.48 -23.55
C ILE A 280 -3.39 14.25 -22.38
N ILE A 281 -3.89 13.88 -21.19
CA ILE A 281 -3.04 13.68 -20.02
C ILE A 281 -2.08 12.50 -20.18
N LEU A 282 -2.52 11.40 -20.77
CA LEU A 282 -1.66 10.24 -21.04
C LEU A 282 -0.60 10.55 -22.12
N HIS A 283 -0.98 11.30 -23.17
CA HIS A 283 -0.04 11.73 -24.20
C HIS A 283 0.98 12.70 -23.64
N ALA A 284 0.57 13.67 -22.84
CA ALA A 284 1.48 14.61 -22.18
C ALA A 284 2.51 13.88 -21.32
N LYS A 285 2.08 12.91 -20.50
CA LYS A 285 2.97 12.04 -19.73
C LYS A 285 4.01 11.33 -20.61
N ARG A 286 3.56 10.70 -21.72
CA ARG A 286 4.44 9.91 -22.60
C ARG A 286 5.45 10.73 -23.38
N ARG A 287 5.21 12.04 -23.59
CA ARG A 287 6.18 12.95 -24.21
C ARG A 287 7.38 13.29 -23.32
N GLN A 288 7.21 13.14 -22.01
CA GLN A 288 8.27 13.44 -21.05
C GLN A 288 9.20 12.25 -20.90
N ARG A 289 10.49 12.49 -21.07
CA ARG A 289 11.50 11.44 -20.86
C ARG A 289 11.59 10.98 -19.41
N TRP A 290 11.35 11.92 -18.49
CA TRP A 290 11.42 11.71 -17.05
C TRP A 290 10.23 12.36 -16.37
N VAL A 291 9.23 11.58 -16.07
CA VAL A 291 8.07 11.99 -15.29
C VAL A 291 7.99 11.09 -14.07
N TRP A 292 7.90 11.69 -12.91
CA TRP A 292 7.66 10.99 -11.65
C TRP A 292 6.21 11.17 -11.21
N ILE A 293 5.43 10.13 -11.28
CA ILE A 293 4.06 10.09 -10.76
C ILE A 293 4.10 9.37 -9.42
N GLY A 294 4.23 10.15 -8.34
CA GLY A 294 4.34 9.65 -6.97
C GLY A 294 3.01 9.70 -6.23
N ASP A 295 2.89 8.85 -5.22
CA ASP A 295 1.72 8.74 -4.34
C ASP A 295 1.69 9.79 -3.22
N TYR A 296 2.85 10.39 -2.89
CA TYR A 296 3.02 11.49 -1.92
C TYR A 296 3.98 12.55 -2.45
N VAL A 297 3.54 13.32 -3.43
CA VAL A 297 4.29 14.44 -3.99
C VAL A 297 3.42 15.69 -4.05
N ASP A 298 4.04 16.86 -3.97
CA ASP A 298 3.32 18.13 -3.90
C ASP A 298 2.57 18.43 -5.22
N ASP A 299 3.13 18.03 -6.35
CA ASP A 299 2.51 18.23 -7.66
C ASP A 299 2.74 17.05 -8.61
N THR A 300 1.65 16.53 -9.17
CA THR A 300 1.67 15.52 -10.24
C THR A 300 1.26 16.08 -11.60
N SER A 301 1.08 17.38 -11.73
CA SER A 301 0.65 18.03 -12.98
C SER A 301 1.80 18.61 -13.80
N ASN A 302 3.03 18.59 -13.31
CA ASN A 302 4.22 19.16 -13.91
C ASN A 302 4.61 18.57 -15.28
N PHE A 303 3.98 17.47 -15.69
CA PHE A 303 4.12 16.90 -17.04
C PHE A 303 3.25 17.60 -18.08
N LEU A 304 2.27 18.42 -17.67
CA LEU A 304 1.38 19.16 -18.57
C LEU A 304 2.05 20.47 -19.00
N SER A 305 1.98 20.76 -20.30
CA SER A 305 2.22 22.12 -20.79
C SER A 305 0.97 22.99 -20.63
N ASP A 306 1.11 24.31 -20.69
CA ASP A 306 -0.02 25.23 -20.69
C ASP A 306 -1.04 24.86 -21.78
N MET A 307 -0.56 24.45 -22.96
CA MET A 307 -1.42 24.03 -24.05
C MET A 307 -2.19 22.74 -23.75
N ASP A 308 -1.56 21.78 -23.05
CA ASP A 308 -2.26 20.58 -22.59
C ASP A 308 -3.35 20.93 -21.58
N ALA A 309 -3.05 21.80 -20.62
CA ALA A 309 -4.03 22.28 -19.65
C ALA A 309 -5.23 22.98 -20.32
N ILE A 310 -4.95 23.89 -21.27
CA ILE A 310 -5.99 24.56 -22.07
C ILE A 310 -6.83 23.53 -22.85
N ASN A 311 -6.20 22.54 -23.45
CA ASN A 311 -6.93 21.51 -24.20
C ASN A 311 -7.76 20.59 -23.29
N CYS A 312 -7.28 20.29 -22.08
CA CYS A 312 -8.05 19.61 -21.05
C CYS A 312 -9.31 20.41 -20.67
N MET A 313 -9.16 21.71 -20.39
CA MET A 313 -10.27 22.60 -20.09
C MET A 313 -11.30 22.64 -21.24
N ARG A 314 -10.83 22.76 -22.48
CA ARG A 314 -11.71 22.74 -23.69
C ARG A 314 -12.45 21.42 -23.82
N ALA A 315 -11.79 20.30 -23.56
CA ALA A 315 -12.43 18.99 -23.60
C ALA A 315 -13.55 18.87 -22.56
N MET A 316 -13.28 19.31 -21.33
CA MET A 316 -14.27 19.26 -20.24
C MET A 316 -15.43 20.24 -20.46
N GLU A 317 -15.17 21.43 -21.01
CA GLU A 317 -16.25 22.37 -21.39
C GLU A 317 -17.11 21.80 -22.50
N ALA A 318 -16.52 21.13 -23.49
CA ALA A 318 -17.28 20.43 -24.54
C ALA A 318 -18.13 19.28 -23.98
N ALA A 319 -17.57 18.52 -22.98
CA ALA A 319 -18.31 17.49 -22.26
C ALA A 319 -19.55 18.08 -21.56
N ARG A 320 -19.38 19.18 -20.83
CA ARG A 320 -20.49 19.88 -20.17
C ARG A 320 -21.57 20.33 -21.13
N ARG A 321 -21.19 20.92 -22.25
CA ARG A 321 -22.15 21.37 -23.29
C ARG A 321 -22.93 20.23 -23.92
N SER A 322 -22.30 19.10 -24.20
CA SER A 322 -22.95 17.92 -24.76
C SER A 322 -24.05 17.36 -23.88
N VAL A 323 -23.84 17.34 -22.56
CA VAL A 323 -24.86 16.91 -21.60
C VAL A 323 -26.03 17.88 -21.54
N LEU A 324 -25.78 19.20 -21.49
CA LEU A 324 -26.81 20.23 -21.46
C LEU A 324 -27.65 20.27 -22.74
N SER A 325 -27.05 19.97 -23.89
CA SER A 325 -27.77 19.86 -25.16
C SER A 325 -28.67 18.62 -25.19
N TYR A 326 -28.17 17.50 -24.67
CA TYR A 326 -28.94 16.25 -24.60
C TYR A 326 -30.18 16.39 -23.69
N GLN A 327 -30.02 16.97 -22.50
CA GLN A 327 -31.13 17.22 -21.59
C GLN A 327 -32.23 18.05 -22.19
N ARG A 328 -31.90 19.11 -22.96
CA ARG A 328 -32.89 19.95 -23.66
C ARG A 328 -33.64 19.24 -24.76
N THR A 329 -33.06 18.23 -25.40
CA THR A 329 -33.70 17.41 -26.41
C THR A 329 -34.63 16.35 -25.85
N GLU A 330 -34.42 15.92 -24.62
CA GLU A 330 -35.33 14.97 -23.95
C GLU A 330 -36.53 15.65 -23.28
N GLU A 331 -36.41 16.95 -22.94
CA GLU A 331 -37.50 17.76 -22.38
C GLU A 331 -38.42 18.39 -23.44
N ALA A 332 -38.06 18.34 -24.73
CA ALA A 332 -38.81 18.88 -25.87
C ALA A 332 -39.60 17.79 -26.58
#